data_e09012708d0c8dcacf133b6756a61c73
#
_entry.id   e09012708d0c8dcacf133b6756a61c73
#
_cell.length_a   1.000
_cell.length_b   1.000
_cell.length_c   1.000
_cell.angle_alpha   90.00
_cell.angle_beta   90.00
_cell.angle_gamma   90.00
#
_symmetry.space_group_name_H-M   'P 1'
#
loop_
_entity.id
_entity.type
_entity.pdbx_description
1 polymer ?
#
loop_
_entity_poly.entity_id
_entity_poly.type
_entity_poly.pdbx_seq_one_letter_code
_entity_poly.pdbx_strand_id
1 'polypeptide(L)'
;MKEPDDSLGINRRAFLKAGVAASFSLAGMHRLLHAQTVPTTPIYRTLGRTGLRITTVGYGTDLASEYEVIRAGIDMGINYLDTARTYIHGRGEEIVSRAVEGIRDKVYVATKTHGATKDAVLRDAEASLKSLRTDHVDVLFLHGLEDPGRALDPDIRGALTKVKEQGKVRFFGVSTHVNQEEVVDGIVNDPEKFFDVVLVAYNFKSDPSVEQAIAKAAKAGIGVLAMKTMTGGYRIGERRSIGPHQAALKWVLRDANVAAAVAGMKTIDEIKELVQVMGAKFTGADERVLRRYSRAIDPYYCRLCGKCEKTCPKGVEISVVNRALMYAEGYGDLALAKVTFQEASAASGCLECKECVAQCVNGLKIAEKMRRARRLLA
;
A
#
# COMPACT_ATOMS: atom_id res chain seq x y z
N MET A 1 74.55 -23.08 9.60
CA MET A 1 73.35 -22.98 8.72
C MET A 1 72.73 -24.38 8.72
N LYS A 2 71.57 -24.55 9.41
CA LYS A 2 70.76 -25.78 9.46
C LYS A 2 69.49 -25.49 8.73
N GLU A 3 69.20 -26.29 7.71
CA GLU A 3 67.89 -26.26 7.03
C GLU A 3 66.77 -26.79 7.94
N PRO A 4 65.51 -26.32 7.83
CA PRO A 4 64.39 -26.88 8.57
C PRO A 4 63.82 -28.12 7.85
N ASP A 5 63.52 -29.13 8.65
CA ASP A 5 62.93 -30.42 8.34
C ASP A 5 61.43 -30.24 7.98
N ASP A 6 61.06 -30.63 6.78
CA ASP A 6 59.71 -30.54 6.23
C ASP A 6 59.11 -31.98 6.18
N SER A 7 58.49 -32.42 7.30
CA SER A 7 57.77 -33.68 7.36
C SER A 7 56.45 -33.58 8.12
N LEU A 8 55.45 -32.95 7.48
CA LEU A 8 54.05 -33.15 7.84
C LEU A 8 53.34 -34.02 6.82
N GLY A 9 53.64 -35.35 6.90
CA GLY A 9 52.97 -36.37 6.10
C GLY A 9 51.52 -36.55 6.50
N ILE A 10 50.61 -35.93 5.77
CA ILE A 10 49.15 -36.18 5.94
C ILE A 10 48.86 -37.58 5.37
N ASN A 11 48.54 -38.52 6.27
CA ASN A 11 48.22 -39.91 5.93
C ASN A 11 46.89 -39.97 5.13
N ARG A 12 46.96 -40.48 3.89
CA ARG A 12 45.78 -40.61 2.98
C ARG A 12 44.58 -41.34 3.61
N ARG A 13 44.79 -42.23 4.57
CA ARG A 13 43.72 -42.91 5.31
C ARG A 13 43.02 -41.98 6.30
N ALA A 14 43.70 -41.01 6.90
CA ALA A 14 43.08 -39.99 7.78
C ALA A 14 42.24 -39.00 6.97
N PHE A 15 42.68 -38.63 5.76
CA PHE A 15 41.93 -37.75 4.85
C PHE A 15 40.61 -38.39 4.37
N LEU A 16 40.60 -39.69 4.06
CA LEU A 16 39.38 -40.40 3.66
C LEU A 16 38.39 -40.61 4.81
N LYS A 17 38.86 -40.79 6.04
CA LYS A 17 37.96 -40.85 7.23
C LYS A 17 37.36 -39.50 7.59
N ALA A 18 38.08 -38.39 7.42
CA ALA A 18 37.57 -37.03 7.62
C ALA A 18 36.57 -36.64 6.52
N GLY A 19 36.76 -37.06 5.27
CA GLY A 19 35.86 -36.81 4.16
C GLY A 19 34.49 -37.46 4.28
N VAL A 20 34.40 -38.65 4.86
CA VAL A 20 33.10 -39.35 5.10
C VAL A 20 32.31 -38.71 6.24
N ALA A 21 32.98 -38.23 7.30
CA ALA A 21 32.30 -37.53 8.39
C ALA A 21 31.77 -36.13 7.97
N ALA A 22 32.49 -35.44 7.07
CA ALA A 22 32.05 -34.13 6.53
C ALA A 22 30.86 -34.26 5.57
N SER A 23 30.72 -35.36 4.84
CA SER A 23 29.63 -35.61 3.90
C SER A 23 28.28 -35.82 4.61
N PHE A 24 28.28 -36.41 5.79
CA PHE A 24 27.05 -36.57 6.59
C PHE A 24 26.59 -35.28 7.26
N SER A 25 27.49 -34.36 7.60
CA SER A 25 27.16 -33.06 8.19
C SER A 25 26.58 -32.07 7.15
N LEU A 26 27.05 -32.11 5.90
CA LEU A 26 26.55 -31.26 4.81
C LEU A 26 25.17 -31.68 4.32
N ALA A 27 24.83 -32.96 4.32
CA ALA A 27 23.49 -33.44 3.98
C ALA A 27 22.44 -33.07 5.07
N GLY A 28 22.86 -33.01 6.34
CA GLY A 28 22.04 -32.56 7.47
C GLY A 28 21.83 -31.03 7.47
N MET A 29 22.86 -30.26 7.12
CA MET A 29 22.75 -28.80 7.01
C MET A 29 21.94 -28.33 5.78
N HIS A 30 21.97 -29.05 4.67
CA HIS A 30 21.11 -28.74 3.52
C HIS A 30 19.62 -28.96 3.81
N ARG A 31 19.25 -29.82 4.73
CA ARG A 31 17.86 -30.00 5.19
C ARG A 31 17.37 -28.91 6.14
N LEU A 32 18.28 -28.21 6.84
CA LEU A 32 17.93 -27.10 7.73
C LEU A 32 17.82 -25.74 7.01
N LEU A 33 18.36 -25.60 5.80
CA LEU A 33 18.27 -24.39 4.99
C LEU A 33 17.05 -24.32 4.07
N HIS A 34 16.28 -25.41 3.95
CA HIS A 34 14.93 -25.41 3.39
C HIS A 34 13.93 -25.45 4.57
N ALA A 35 13.89 -24.41 5.37
CA ALA A 35 12.64 -24.01 6.01
C ALA A 35 11.70 -23.68 4.85
N GLN A 36 11.03 -24.70 4.33
CA GLN A 36 9.93 -24.57 3.38
C GLN A 36 8.92 -23.68 4.08
N THR A 37 8.84 -22.44 3.64
CA THR A 37 7.68 -21.61 3.89
C THR A 37 6.51 -22.40 3.37
N VAL A 38 5.70 -22.95 4.30
CA VAL A 38 4.44 -23.62 3.96
C VAL A 38 3.66 -22.62 3.11
N PRO A 39 3.23 -22.95 1.89
CA PRO A 39 2.38 -22.05 1.13
C PRO A 39 1.14 -21.81 1.98
N THR A 40 0.95 -20.61 2.49
CA THR A 40 -0.28 -20.25 3.18
C THR A 40 -1.38 -20.32 2.14
N THR A 41 -2.39 -21.13 2.38
CA THR A 41 -3.58 -21.16 1.50
C THR A 41 -4.17 -19.76 1.46
N PRO A 42 -4.34 -19.14 0.29
CA PRO A 42 -4.88 -17.80 0.19
C PRO A 42 -6.26 -17.73 0.85
N ILE A 43 -6.47 -16.72 1.68
CA ILE A 43 -7.77 -16.46 2.31
C ILE A 43 -8.46 -15.33 1.55
N TYR A 44 -9.71 -15.59 1.18
CA TYR A 44 -10.52 -14.68 0.39
C TYR A 44 -11.64 -14.05 1.22
N ARG A 45 -11.96 -12.80 0.91
CA ARG A 45 -13.18 -12.11 1.35
C ARG A 45 -13.94 -11.57 0.14
N THR A 46 -15.26 -11.45 0.27
CA THR A 46 -16.06 -10.82 -0.77
C THR A 46 -15.96 -9.30 -0.65
N LEU A 47 -15.70 -8.62 -1.76
CA LEU A 47 -15.59 -7.17 -1.83
C LEU A 47 -16.99 -6.53 -1.91
N GLY A 48 -17.66 -6.42 -0.77
CA GLY A 48 -19.01 -5.86 -0.68
C GLY A 48 -19.98 -6.47 -1.69
N ARG A 49 -20.87 -5.63 -2.22
CA ARG A 49 -21.90 -6.03 -3.21
C ARG A 49 -21.34 -6.34 -4.60
N THR A 50 -20.05 -6.14 -4.87
CA THR A 50 -19.42 -6.50 -6.16
C THR A 50 -19.42 -8.00 -6.41
N GLY A 51 -19.48 -8.81 -5.36
CA GLY A 51 -19.35 -10.27 -5.44
C GLY A 51 -17.93 -10.76 -5.74
N LEU A 52 -16.96 -9.87 -5.96
CA LEU A 52 -15.58 -10.26 -6.23
C LEU A 52 -14.94 -10.93 -4.99
N ARG A 53 -14.40 -12.11 -5.18
CA ARG A 53 -13.69 -12.86 -4.14
C ARG A 53 -12.20 -12.55 -4.22
N ILE A 54 -11.75 -11.60 -3.40
CA ILE A 54 -10.37 -11.12 -3.40
C ILE A 54 -9.59 -11.67 -2.20
N THR A 55 -8.27 -11.82 -2.36
CA THR A 55 -7.39 -12.19 -1.25
C THR A 55 -7.34 -11.08 -0.20
N THR A 56 -7.25 -11.47 1.08
CA THR A 56 -7.23 -10.51 2.20
C THR A 56 -5.97 -9.63 2.21
N VAL A 57 -4.89 -10.06 1.55
CA VAL A 57 -3.76 -9.19 1.18
C VAL A 57 -3.86 -8.91 -0.32
N GLY A 58 -4.07 -7.65 -0.68
CA GLY A 58 -4.02 -7.14 -2.04
C GLY A 58 -2.66 -6.49 -2.34
N TYR A 59 -2.32 -6.38 -3.61
CA TYR A 59 -1.07 -5.77 -4.05
C TYR A 59 -1.28 -4.30 -4.43
N GLY A 60 -0.70 -3.36 -3.68
CA GLY A 60 -0.53 -1.96 -4.07
C GLY A 60 0.72 -1.80 -4.94
N THR A 61 0.55 -1.45 -6.21
CA THR A 61 1.65 -1.46 -7.18
C THR A 61 2.43 -0.13 -7.23
N ASP A 62 2.11 0.82 -6.36
CA ASP A 62 2.72 2.15 -6.29
C ASP A 62 4.24 2.15 -6.02
N LEU A 63 4.75 1.04 -5.48
CA LEU A 63 6.17 0.88 -5.12
C LEU A 63 6.91 -0.17 -5.97
N ALA A 64 6.22 -0.92 -6.82
CA ALA A 64 6.81 -2.01 -7.62
C ALA A 64 7.19 -1.52 -9.02
N SER A 65 8.49 -1.34 -9.28
CA SER A 65 9.01 -0.92 -10.58
C SER A 65 9.24 -2.08 -11.56
N GLU A 66 9.23 -3.33 -11.07
CA GLU A 66 9.52 -4.52 -11.85
C GLU A 66 8.29 -5.44 -11.91
N TYR A 67 7.88 -5.83 -13.13
CA TYR A 67 6.71 -6.67 -13.31
C TYR A 67 6.89 -8.09 -12.75
N GLU A 68 8.12 -8.60 -12.72
CA GLU A 68 8.47 -9.89 -12.15
C GLU A 68 8.14 -9.97 -10.66
N VAL A 69 8.29 -8.86 -9.93
CA VAL A 69 7.95 -8.79 -8.51
C VAL A 69 6.43 -8.86 -8.31
N ILE A 70 5.66 -8.14 -9.14
CA ILE A 70 4.19 -8.24 -9.11
C ILE A 70 3.74 -9.65 -9.48
N ARG A 71 4.34 -10.24 -10.52
CA ARG A 71 4.05 -11.60 -10.96
C ARG A 71 4.31 -12.62 -9.86
N ALA A 72 5.42 -12.51 -9.14
CA ALA A 72 5.72 -13.37 -8.00
C ALA A 72 4.64 -13.26 -6.90
N GLY A 73 4.07 -12.07 -6.66
CA GLY A 73 2.95 -11.89 -5.74
C GLY A 73 1.70 -12.63 -6.18
N ILE A 74 1.38 -12.60 -7.48
CA ILE A 74 0.27 -13.35 -8.06
C ILE A 74 0.51 -14.86 -7.94
N ASP A 75 1.71 -15.33 -8.24
CA ASP A 75 2.10 -16.75 -8.13
C ASP A 75 2.07 -17.24 -6.67
N MET A 76 2.22 -16.34 -5.69
CA MET A 76 2.03 -16.61 -4.25
C MET A 76 0.56 -16.50 -3.82
N GLY A 77 -0.38 -16.31 -4.75
CA GLY A 77 -1.82 -16.39 -4.54
C GLY A 77 -2.55 -15.05 -4.43
N ILE A 78 -1.88 -13.89 -4.51
CA ILE A 78 -2.55 -12.59 -4.54
C ILE A 78 -3.34 -12.47 -5.84
N ASN A 79 -4.64 -12.13 -5.74
CA ASN A 79 -5.52 -11.99 -6.90
C ASN A 79 -6.14 -10.60 -7.06
N TYR A 80 -5.77 -9.61 -6.23
CA TYR A 80 -6.23 -8.23 -6.35
C TYR A 80 -5.04 -7.29 -6.49
N LEU A 81 -5.00 -6.56 -7.61
CA LEU A 81 -3.95 -5.60 -7.97
C LEU A 81 -4.54 -4.20 -8.01
N ASP A 82 -3.95 -3.29 -7.25
CA ASP A 82 -4.33 -1.88 -7.20
C ASP A 82 -3.24 -1.03 -7.84
N THR A 83 -3.53 -0.44 -9.00
CA THR A 83 -2.63 0.44 -9.74
C THR A 83 -3.25 1.83 -9.96
N ALA A 84 -2.54 2.71 -10.62
CA ALA A 84 -3.03 3.99 -11.10
C ALA A 84 -2.17 4.52 -12.25
N ARG A 85 -2.75 5.40 -13.07
CA ARG A 85 -2.06 6.08 -14.17
C ARG A 85 -0.82 6.86 -13.74
N THR A 86 -0.85 7.41 -12.53
CA THR A 86 0.25 8.23 -11.98
C THR A 86 1.35 7.42 -11.29
N TYR A 87 1.13 6.12 -11.04
CA TYR A 87 2.10 5.30 -10.32
C TYR A 87 3.37 5.05 -11.16
N ILE A 88 4.50 4.96 -10.49
CA ILE A 88 5.82 4.73 -11.10
C ILE A 88 6.06 5.69 -12.30
N HIS A 89 5.85 6.99 -12.08
CA HIS A 89 6.03 8.03 -13.13
C HIS A 89 5.21 7.75 -14.40
N GLY A 90 3.96 7.27 -14.24
CA GLY A 90 3.06 6.98 -15.35
C GLY A 90 3.22 5.60 -15.99
N ARG A 91 4.18 4.77 -15.50
CA ARG A 91 4.42 3.42 -16.02
C ARG A 91 3.72 2.30 -15.24
N GLY A 92 3.05 2.63 -14.11
CA GLY A 92 2.48 1.61 -13.21
C GLY A 92 1.52 0.66 -13.90
N GLU A 93 0.63 1.15 -14.76
CA GLU A 93 -0.31 0.33 -15.53
C GLU A 93 0.39 -0.58 -16.55
N GLU A 94 1.45 -0.10 -17.20
CA GLU A 94 2.24 -0.87 -18.17
C GLU A 94 3.00 -2.02 -17.48
N ILE A 95 3.56 -1.77 -16.30
CA ILE A 95 4.20 -2.79 -15.46
C ILE A 95 3.19 -3.86 -15.05
N VAL A 96 1.99 -3.46 -14.62
CA VAL A 96 0.90 -4.40 -14.29
C VAL A 96 0.49 -5.21 -15.52
N SER A 97 0.35 -4.58 -16.69
CA SER A 97 0.02 -5.26 -17.95
C SER A 97 0.97 -6.45 -18.23
N ARG A 98 2.29 -6.22 -18.08
CA ARG A 98 3.30 -7.27 -18.24
C ARG A 98 3.18 -8.36 -17.17
N ALA A 99 2.89 -7.98 -15.92
CA ALA A 99 2.74 -8.94 -14.82
C ALA A 99 1.55 -9.88 -15.02
N VAL A 100 0.46 -9.42 -15.66
CA VAL A 100 -0.77 -10.21 -15.86
C VAL A 100 -0.85 -10.86 -17.23
N GLU A 101 0.16 -10.71 -18.08
CA GLU A 101 0.18 -11.30 -19.42
C GLU A 101 -0.06 -12.82 -19.36
N GLY A 102 -1.05 -13.29 -20.11
CA GLY A 102 -1.50 -14.68 -20.17
C GLY A 102 -2.31 -15.18 -18.96
N ILE A 103 -2.57 -14.31 -17.97
CA ILE A 103 -3.33 -14.67 -16.77
C ILE A 103 -4.32 -13.56 -16.31
N ARG A 104 -4.67 -12.62 -17.20
CA ARG A 104 -5.56 -11.48 -16.87
C ARG A 104 -6.85 -11.92 -16.17
N ASP A 105 -7.44 -13.01 -16.60
CA ASP A 105 -8.70 -13.56 -16.06
C ASP A 105 -8.57 -14.19 -14.68
N LYS A 106 -7.34 -14.41 -14.19
CA LYS A 106 -7.08 -15.00 -12.87
C LYS A 106 -6.95 -13.95 -11.76
N VAL A 107 -6.92 -12.66 -12.10
CA VAL A 107 -6.74 -11.55 -11.18
C VAL A 107 -7.76 -10.45 -11.40
N TYR A 108 -8.03 -9.69 -10.36
CA TYR A 108 -8.82 -8.47 -10.42
C TYR A 108 -7.87 -7.28 -10.46
N VAL A 109 -8.07 -6.40 -11.43
CA VAL A 109 -7.26 -5.19 -11.64
C VAL A 109 -8.09 -3.95 -11.37
N ALA A 110 -7.62 -3.12 -10.46
CA ALA A 110 -8.18 -1.82 -10.19
C ALA A 110 -7.21 -0.72 -10.63
N THR A 111 -7.75 0.32 -11.26
CA THR A 111 -7.00 1.55 -11.58
C THR A 111 -7.77 2.80 -11.18
N LYS A 112 -7.19 3.98 -11.39
CA LYS A 112 -7.72 5.23 -10.85
C LYS A 112 -7.63 6.37 -11.85
N THR A 113 -8.60 7.31 -11.79
CA THR A 113 -8.61 8.55 -12.56
C THR A 113 -8.61 9.78 -11.66
N HIS A 114 -7.83 10.78 -12.01
CA HIS A 114 -7.89 12.14 -11.45
C HIS A 114 -8.81 13.07 -12.25
N GLY A 115 -9.45 12.58 -13.32
CA GLY A 115 -10.32 13.36 -14.20
C GLY A 115 -11.33 14.19 -13.42
N ALA A 116 -11.25 15.51 -13.56
CA ALA A 116 -12.14 16.48 -12.92
C ALA A 116 -13.31 16.90 -13.83
N THR A 117 -13.39 16.38 -15.03
CA THR A 117 -14.46 16.60 -16.00
C THR A 117 -14.85 15.31 -16.69
N LYS A 118 -16.06 15.27 -17.26
CA LYS A 118 -16.55 14.14 -18.04
C LYS A 118 -15.52 13.65 -19.08
N ASP A 119 -15.01 14.55 -19.89
CA ASP A 119 -14.05 14.19 -20.96
C ASP A 119 -12.72 13.70 -20.40
N ALA A 120 -12.26 14.24 -19.27
CA ALA A 120 -11.05 13.78 -18.63
C ALA A 120 -11.21 12.36 -18.10
N VAL A 121 -12.33 12.03 -17.46
CA VAL A 121 -12.63 10.66 -16.97
C VAL A 121 -12.66 9.68 -18.14
N LEU A 122 -13.33 10.04 -19.25
CA LEU A 122 -13.40 9.17 -20.42
C LEU A 122 -12.01 8.94 -21.05
N ARG A 123 -11.21 10.02 -21.24
CA ARG A 123 -9.83 9.89 -21.75
C ARG A 123 -8.94 9.06 -20.83
N ASP A 124 -9.06 9.23 -19.51
CA ASP A 124 -8.29 8.46 -18.55
C ASP A 124 -8.63 6.97 -18.60
N ALA A 125 -9.91 6.63 -18.69
CA ALA A 125 -10.35 5.24 -18.80
C ALA A 125 -9.79 4.55 -20.06
N GLU A 126 -9.89 5.23 -21.23
CA GLU A 126 -9.33 4.72 -22.49
C GLU A 126 -7.82 4.54 -22.43
N ALA A 127 -7.13 5.53 -21.88
CA ALA A 127 -5.68 5.47 -21.77
C ALA A 127 -5.24 4.38 -20.79
N SER A 128 -5.98 4.15 -19.68
CA SER A 128 -5.71 3.04 -18.75
C SER A 128 -5.87 1.67 -19.41
N LEU A 129 -6.94 1.46 -20.17
CA LEU A 129 -7.16 0.20 -20.91
C LEU A 129 -6.04 -0.06 -21.92
N LYS A 130 -5.59 0.99 -22.62
CA LYS A 130 -4.47 0.90 -23.55
C LYS A 130 -3.17 0.54 -22.86
N SER A 131 -2.85 1.19 -21.73
CA SER A 131 -1.63 0.92 -20.95
C SER A 131 -1.65 -0.48 -20.32
N LEU A 132 -2.80 -0.90 -19.82
CA LEU A 132 -3.02 -2.24 -19.23
C LEU A 132 -3.14 -3.34 -20.29
N ARG A 133 -3.28 -3.00 -21.58
CA ARG A 133 -3.48 -3.95 -22.71
C ARG A 133 -4.64 -4.91 -22.45
N THR A 134 -5.75 -4.40 -21.96
CA THR A 134 -6.95 -5.15 -21.62
C THR A 134 -8.20 -4.45 -22.14
N ASP A 135 -9.27 -5.18 -22.35
CA ASP A 135 -10.57 -4.64 -22.74
C ASP A 135 -11.38 -4.07 -21.57
N HIS A 136 -11.04 -4.48 -20.32
CA HIS A 136 -11.74 -4.02 -19.14
C HIS A 136 -10.84 -3.96 -17.90
N VAL A 137 -11.27 -3.16 -16.91
CA VAL A 137 -10.80 -3.20 -15.52
C VAL A 137 -11.94 -3.59 -14.59
N ASP A 138 -11.60 -4.23 -13.48
CA ASP A 138 -12.60 -4.68 -12.51
C ASP A 138 -13.13 -3.51 -11.67
N VAL A 139 -12.25 -2.58 -11.25
CA VAL A 139 -12.66 -1.38 -10.50
C VAL A 139 -11.96 -0.15 -11.07
N LEU A 140 -12.74 0.90 -11.35
CA LEU A 140 -12.20 2.24 -11.62
C LEU A 140 -12.50 3.17 -10.44
N PHE A 141 -11.46 3.71 -9.82
CA PHE A 141 -11.59 4.65 -8.71
C PHE A 141 -11.53 6.11 -9.16
N LEU A 142 -12.35 6.96 -8.56
CA LEU A 142 -12.04 8.38 -8.44
C LEU A 142 -10.91 8.54 -7.42
N HIS A 143 -9.75 9.06 -7.86
CA HIS A 143 -8.51 9.05 -7.08
C HIS A 143 -8.45 10.20 -6.09
N GLY A 144 -8.17 9.88 -4.82
CA GLY A 144 -7.73 10.84 -3.81
C GLY A 144 -8.76 11.91 -3.46
N LEU A 145 -10.01 11.53 -3.26
CA LEU A 145 -11.05 12.49 -2.86
C LEU A 145 -10.76 13.03 -1.45
N GLU A 146 -10.94 14.34 -1.28
CA GLU A 146 -10.85 15.04 0.00
C GLU A 146 -12.23 15.45 0.53
N ASP A 147 -13.23 15.47 -0.36
CA ASP A 147 -14.64 15.68 -0.13
C ASP A 147 -15.47 14.84 -1.11
N PRO A 148 -16.78 14.66 -0.92
CA PRO A 148 -17.60 13.85 -1.80
C PRO A 148 -17.99 14.54 -3.13
N GLY A 149 -17.64 15.80 -3.37
CA GLY A 149 -18.14 16.59 -4.49
C GLY A 149 -17.97 15.93 -5.85
N ARG A 150 -16.75 15.46 -6.18
CA ARG A 150 -16.51 14.73 -7.45
C ARG A 150 -17.29 13.41 -7.55
N ALA A 151 -17.54 12.74 -6.44
CA ALA A 151 -18.33 11.51 -6.43
C ALA A 151 -19.83 11.78 -6.66
N LEU A 152 -20.30 12.97 -6.33
CA LEU A 152 -21.70 13.38 -6.48
C LEU A 152 -21.96 14.18 -7.76
N ASP A 153 -20.91 14.52 -8.52
CA ASP A 153 -21.01 15.30 -9.75
C ASP A 153 -21.69 14.48 -10.87
N PRO A 154 -22.83 14.97 -11.45
CA PRO A 154 -23.58 14.22 -12.45
C PRO A 154 -22.82 14.01 -13.75
N ASP A 155 -21.95 14.94 -14.15
CA ASP A 155 -21.14 14.79 -15.37
C ASP A 155 -20.07 13.70 -15.20
N ILE A 156 -19.44 13.66 -14.03
CA ILE A 156 -18.49 12.58 -13.66
C ILE A 156 -19.22 11.24 -13.64
N ARG A 157 -20.38 11.14 -13.01
CA ARG A 157 -21.22 9.92 -12.98
C ARG A 157 -21.66 9.49 -14.39
N GLY A 158 -22.07 10.45 -15.21
CA GLY A 158 -22.41 10.19 -16.60
C GLY A 158 -21.24 9.59 -17.42
N ALA A 159 -20.01 10.08 -17.17
CA ALA A 159 -18.80 9.52 -17.78
C ALA A 159 -18.55 8.07 -17.30
N LEU A 160 -18.62 7.83 -15.99
CA LEU A 160 -18.46 6.50 -15.41
C LEU A 160 -19.51 5.52 -15.94
N THR A 161 -20.79 5.92 -15.94
CA THR A 161 -21.88 5.10 -16.49
C THR A 161 -21.60 4.70 -17.94
N LYS A 162 -21.13 5.66 -18.77
CA LYS A 162 -20.81 5.40 -20.19
C LYS A 162 -19.72 4.32 -20.34
N VAL A 163 -18.64 4.37 -19.57
CA VAL A 163 -17.57 3.35 -19.68
C VAL A 163 -18.03 1.99 -19.14
N LYS A 164 -18.97 1.94 -18.19
CA LYS A 164 -19.59 0.71 -17.70
C LYS A 164 -20.51 0.09 -18.75
N GLU A 165 -21.36 0.87 -19.40
CA GLU A 165 -22.24 0.44 -20.49
C GLU A 165 -21.45 -0.12 -21.68
N GLN A 166 -20.23 0.40 -21.91
CA GLN A 166 -19.30 -0.12 -22.91
C GLN A 166 -18.56 -1.40 -22.48
N GLY A 167 -18.84 -1.92 -21.28
CA GLY A 167 -18.17 -3.11 -20.74
C GLY A 167 -16.70 -2.88 -20.30
N LYS A 168 -16.21 -1.62 -20.30
CA LYS A 168 -14.83 -1.26 -20.00
C LYS A 168 -14.49 -1.24 -18.51
N VAL A 169 -15.50 -1.06 -17.66
CA VAL A 169 -15.37 -1.00 -16.21
C VAL A 169 -16.50 -1.79 -15.58
N ARG A 170 -16.19 -2.68 -14.63
CA ARG A 170 -17.21 -3.49 -13.95
C ARG A 170 -17.85 -2.76 -12.77
N PHE A 171 -17.01 -2.13 -11.92
CA PHE A 171 -17.42 -1.50 -10.67
C PHE A 171 -16.74 -0.14 -10.49
N PHE A 172 -17.38 0.75 -9.74
CA PHE A 172 -16.83 2.06 -9.41
C PHE A 172 -16.44 2.15 -7.96
N GLY A 173 -15.36 2.86 -7.71
CA GLY A 173 -14.87 3.15 -6.37
C GLY A 173 -14.45 4.59 -6.17
N VAL A 174 -14.26 4.95 -4.90
CA VAL A 174 -13.57 6.17 -4.51
C VAL A 174 -12.37 5.82 -3.63
N SER A 175 -11.29 6.60 -3.74
CA SER A 175 -10.17 6.49 -2.80
C SER A 175 -9.97 7.78 -2.03
N THR A 176 -9.61 7.67 -0.75
CA THR A 176 -9.36 8.85 0.09
C THR A 176 -8.22 8.60 1.09
N HIS A 177 -7.41 9.66 1.29
CA HIS A 177 -6.34 9.68 2.30
C HIS A 177 -6.69 10.57 3.49
N VAL A 178 -7.56 11.56 3.27
CA VAL A 178 -7.95 12.59 4.24
C VAL A 178 -9.47 12.69 4.29
N ASN A 179 -10.03 13.24 5.37
CA ASN A 179 -11.47 13.43 5.53
C ASN A 179 -12.29 12.16 5.24
N GLN A 180 -11.77 10.98 5.62
CA GLN A 180 -12.33 9.69 5.25
C GLN A 180 -13.80 9.56 5.65
N GLU A 181 -14.17 10.09 6.84
CA GLU A 181 -15.55 10.06 7.34
C GLU A 181 -16.49 10.82 6.40
N GLU A 182 -16.11 12.03 5.98
CA GLU A 182 -16.92 12.89 5.12
C GLU A 182 -17.11 12.27 3.72
N VAL A 183 -16.02 11.77 3.12
CA VAL A 183 -16.05 11.10 1.81
C VAL A 183 -16.92 9.83 1.88
N VAL A 184 -16.73 9.01 2.93
CA VAL A 184 -17.50 7.77 3.10
C VAL A 184 -18.97 8.07 3.36
N ASP A 185 -19.28 9.02 4.24
CA ASP A 185 -20.67 9.41 4.52
C ASP A 185 -21.36 9.94 3.25
N GLY A 186 -20.65 10.71 2.40
CA GLY A 186 -21.18 11.19 1.13
C GLY A 186 -21.59 10.06 0.18
N ILE A 187 -20.78 9.01 0.04
CA ILE A 187 -21.13 7.88 -0.85
C ILE A 187 -22.10 6.88 -0.23
N VAL A 188 -22.13 6.76 1.09
CA VAL A 188 -23.07 5.88 1.81
C VAL A 188 -24.49 6.46 1.79
N ASN A 189 -24.61 7.78 1.96
CA ASN A 189 -25.91 8.49 1.95
C ASN A 189 -26.41 8.81 0.54
N ASP A 190 -25.64 8.48 -0.49
CA ASP A 190 -26.06 8.64 -1.88
C ASP A 190 -27.30 7.76 -2.19
N PRO A 191 -28.45 8.37 -2.56
CA PRO A 191 -29.68 7.63 -2.84
C PRO A 191 -29.53 6.68 -4.04
N GLU A 192 -28.66 6.99 -5.00
CA GLU A 192 -28.40 6.17 -6.18
C GLU A 192 -27.52 4.96 -5.86
N LYS A 193 -26.83 4.97 -4.70
CA LYS A 193 -25.86 3.93 -4.31
C LYS A 193 -24.83 3.64 -5.41
N PHE A 194 -24.33 4.71 -6.03
CA PHE A 194 -23.57 4.65 -7.28
C PHE A 194 -22.22 3.91 -7.14
N PHE A 195 -21.52 4.11 -6.00
CA PHE A 195 -20.18 3.53 -5.78
C PHE A 195 -20.24 2.20 -5.05
N ASP A 196 -19.49 1.22 -5.57
CA ASP A 196 -19.46 -0.16 -5.09
C ASP A 196 -18.31 -0.42 -4.11
N VAL A 197 -17.23 0.38 -4.19
CA VAL A 197 -15.98 0.14 -3.46
C VAL A 197 -15.44 1.45 -2.88
N VAL A 198 -14.86 1.38 -1.69
CA VAL A 198 -14.06 2.46 -1.12
C VAL A 198 -12.67 1.95 -0.73
N LEU A 199 -11.63 2.72 -1.09
CA LEU A 199 -10.24 2.49 -0.70
C LEU A 199 -9.82 3.60 0.26
N VAL A 200 -9.69 3.27 1.55
CA VAL A 200 -9.41 4.25 2.63
C VAL A 200 -8.04 4.05 3.25
N ALA A 201 -7.38 5.15 3.64
CA ALA A 201 -6.20 5.06 4.50
C ALA A 201 -6.63 4.59 5.90
N TYR A 202 -6.26 3.34 6.27
CA TYR A 202 -6.64 2.73 7.53
C TYR A 202 -5.52 1.88 8.12
N ASN A 203 -5.15 2.18 9.36
CA ASN A 203 -4.10 1.48 10.09
C ASN A 203 -4.25 1.70 11.61
N PHE A 204 -3.41 1.07 12.41
CA PHE A 204 -3.46 1.10 13.87
C PHE A 204 -3.23 2.48 14.52
N LYS A 205 -2.96 3.52 13.72
CA LYS A 205 -2.87 4.94 14.15
C LYS A 205 -4.09 5.76 13.70
N SER A 206 -5.03 5.17 12.97
CA SER A 206 -6.24 5.86 12.50
C SER A 206 -7.12 6.31 13.66
N ASP A 207 -7.86 7.40 13.47
CA ASP A 207 -8.88 7.82 14.42
C ASP A 207 -10.03 6.78 14.47
N PRO A 208 -10.68 6.59 15.63
CA PRO A 208 -11.82 5.68 15.76
C PRO A 208 -12.98 6.00 14.81
N SER A 209 -13.14 7.25 14.41
CA SER A 209 -14.14 7.70 13.43
C SER A 209 -13.96 7.04 12.06
N VAL A 210 -12.71 6.76 11.65
CA VAL A 210 -12.44 6.02 10.40
C VAL A 210 -12.96 4.59 10.49
N GLU A 211 -12.81 3.92 11.64
CA GLU A 211 -13.37 2.57 11.86
C GLU A 211 -14.90 2.58 11.79
N GLN A 212 -15.53 3.63 12.33
CA GLN A 212 -16.98 3.82 12.23
C GLN A 212 -17.45 4.06 10.79
N ALA A 213 -16.70 4.86 10.02
CA ALA A 213 -16.97 5.09 8.60
C ALA A 213 -16.86 3.79 7.78
N ILE A 214 -15.83 2.98 8.03
CA ILE A 214 -15.65 1.65 7.44
C ILE A 214 -16.85 0.75 7.75
N ALA A 215 -17.31 0.71 8.99
CA ALA A 215 -18.47 -0.08 9.38
C ALA A 215 -19.77 0.39 8.68
N LYS A 216 -19.96 1.72 8.52
CA LYS A 216 -21.09 2.28 7.76
C LYS A 216 -21.03 1.84 6.29
N ALA A 217 -19.87 1.96 5.64
CA ALA A 217 -19.70 1.55 4.24
C ALA A 217 -20.02 0.07 4.06
N ALA A 218 -19.47 -0.80 4.91
CA ALA A 218 -19.71 -2.24 4.85
C ALA A 218 -21.20 -2.58 5.06
N LYS A 219 -21.87 -1.91 6.03
CA LYS A 219 -23.32 -2.07 6.26
C LYS A 219 -24.15 -1.65 5.06
N ALA A 220 -23.69 -0.67 4.29
CA ALA A 220 -24.34 -0.23 3.04
C ALA A 220 -24.03 -1.15 1.85
N GLY A 221 -23.25 -2.25 2.06
CA GLY A 221 -22.85 -3.17 1.02
C GLY A 221 -21.67 -2.69 0.17
N ILE A 222 -21.05 -1.55 0.51
CA ILE A 222 -19.85 -1.04 -0.17
C ILE A 222 -18.65 -1.87 0.27
N GLY A 223 -17.88 -2.38 -0.69
CA GLY A 223 -16.64 -3.11 -0.43
C GLY A 223 -15.55 -2.19 0.10
N VAL A 224 -14.93 -2.55 1.22
CA VAL A 224 -13.90 -1.71 1.85
C VAL A 224 -12.52 -2.32 1.64
N LEU A 225 -11.63 -1.52 1.09
CA LEU A 225 -10.20 -1.80 0.95
C LEU A 225 -9.41 -0.83 1.83
N ALA A 226 -8.38 -1.33 2.50
CA ALA A 226 -7.50 -0.50 3.33
C ALA A 226 -6.15 -0.28 2.66
N MET A 227 -5.74 0.97 2.49
CA MET A 227 -4.39 1.36 2.07
C MET A 227 -3.61 2.03 3.21
N LYS A 228 -2.31 2.30 3.02
CA LYS A 228 -1.40 2.88 4.03
C LYS A 228 -1.39 2.09 5.35
N THR A 229 -1.62 0.80 5.24
CA THR A 229 -1.81 -0.15 6.35
C THR A 229 -0.58 -0.32 7.24
N MET A 230 0.62 -0.07 6.70
CA MET A 230 1.91 -0.19 7.41
C MET A 230 2.42 1.13 7.99
N THR A 231 1.56 2.16 8.10
CA THR A 231 1.92 3.46 8.70
C THR A 231 3.19 4.09 8.12
N GLY A 232 3.33 4.07 6.79
CA GLY A 232 4.46 4.67 6.08
C GLY A 232 5.67 3.77 5.88
N GLY A 233 5.60 2.49 6.26
CA GLY A 233 6.64 1.52 5.95
C GLY A 233 7.98 1.77 6.62
N TYR A 234 8.04 2.60 7.69
CA TYR A 234 9.30 2.90 8.39
C TYR A 234 9.93 1.63 8.94
N ARG A 235 11.20 1.40 8.59
CA ARG A 235 11.99 0.27 9.09
C ARG A 235 12.78 0.73 10.31
N ILE A 236 12.20 0.51 11.51
CA ILE A 236 12.78 0.93 12.78
C ILE A 236 13.01 -0.32 13.65
N GLY A 237 14.25 -0.48 14.13
CA GLY A 237 14.63 -1.52 15.08
C GLY A 237 15.11 -2.84 14.45
N GLU A 238 15.47 -3.79 15.31
CA GLU A 238 16.02 -5.09 14.92
C GLU A 238 14.95 -6.02 14.32
N ARG A 239 15.35 -6.89 13.38
CA ARG A 239 14.52 -7.99 12.88
C ARG A 239 14.16 -8.94 14.02
N ARG A 240 12.86 -9.13 14.25
CA ARG A 240 12.29 -10.07 15.22
C ARG A 240 11.43 -11.10 14.50
N SER A 241 11.01 -12.14 15.21
CA SER A 241 10.13 -13.21 14.70
C SER A 241 8.79 -12.71 14.16
N ILE A 242 8.28 -11.58 14.66
CA ILE A 242 7.08 -10.88 14.14
C ILE A 242 7.51 -9.49 13.73
N GLY A 243 7.41 -9.19 12.44
CA GLY A 243 7.69 -7.86 11.89
C GLY A 243 6.59 -6.86 12.24
N PRO A 244 6.92 -5.56 12.39
CA PRO A 244 5.90 -4.53 12.64
C PRO A 244 4.90 -4.40 11.48
N HIS A 245 5.32 -4.66 10.25
CA HIS A 245 4.44 -4.61 9.08
C HIS A 245 3.45 -5.77 9.05
N GLN A 246 3.88 -7.00 9.41
CA GLN A 246 2.96 -8.13 9.59
C GLN A 246 1.93 -7.85 10.69
N ALA A 247 2.38 -7.35 11.84
CA ALA A 247 1.48 -6.99 12.94
C ALA A 247 0.49 -5.89 12.52
N ALA A 248 0.92 -4.90 11.73
CA ALA A 248 0.06 -3.84 11.21
C ALA A 248 -1.01 -4.37 10.24
N LEU A 249 -0.65 -5.27 9.31
CA LEU A 249 -1.62 -5.90 8.43
C LEU A 249 -2.62 -6.77 9.19
N LYS A 250 -2.17 -7.56 10.16
CA LYS A 250 -3.07 -8.36 11.02
C LYS A 250 -4.03 -7.47 11.80
N TRP A 251 -3.56 -6.30 12.25
CA TRP A 251 -4.41 -5.33 12.93
C TRP A 251 -5.53 -4.84 12.02
N VAL A 252 -5.23 -4.47 10.78
CA VAL A 252 -6.22 -4.06 9.78
C VAL A 252 -7.19 -5.18 9.47
N LEU A 253 -6.69 -6.39 9.21
CA LEU A 253 -7.48 -7.54 8.78
C LEU A 253 -8.30 -8.18 9.92
N ARG A 254 -8.09 -7.79 11.19
CA ARG A 254 -8.99 -8.17 12.30
C ARG A 254 -10.38 -7.56 12.16
N ASP A 255 -10.48 -6.42 11.46
CA ASP A 255 -11.77 -5.82 11.11
C ASP A 255 -12.41 -6.63 9.97
N ALA A 256 -13.54 -7.27 10.28
CA ALA A 256 -14.28 -8.06 9.31
C ALA A 256 -14.92 -7.22 8.19
N ASN A 257 -15.08 -5.90 8.40
CA ASN A 257 -15.60 -4.97 7.41
C ASN A 257 -14.60 -4.65 6.31
N VAL A 258 -13.30 -4.90 6.53
CA VAL A 258 -12.22 -4.69 5.53
C VAL A 258 -12.06 -5.96 4.69
N ALA A 259 -12.30 -5.87 3.40
CA ALA A 259 -12.14 -7.01 2.50
C ALA A 259 -10.68 -7.36 2.24
N ALA A 260 -9.83 -6.36 2.05
CA ALA A 260 -8.38 -6.56 1.89
C ALA A 260 -7.55 -5.37 2.38
N ALA A 261 -6.34 -5.69 2.84
CA ALA A 261 -5.26 -4.73 3.06
C ALA A 261 -4.43 -4.65 1.77
N VAL A 262 -4.50 -3.50 1.08
CA VAL A 262 -3.73 -3.23 -0.14
C VAL A 262 -2.36 -2.72 0.27
N ALA A 263 -1.35 -3.58 0.20
CA ALA A 263 0.00 -3.31 0.66
C ALA A 263 0.95 -3.06 -0.50
N GLY A 264 1.76 -2.00 -0.43
CA GLY A 264 2.88 -1.78 -1.33
C GLY A 264 4.03 -2.73 -0.99
N MET A 265 4.55 -3.44 -1.99
CA MET A 265 5.66 -4.39 -1.85
C MET A 265 6.65 -4.18 -2.98
N LYS A 266 7.94 -4.07 -2.66
CA LYS A 266 9.03 -3.79 -3.62
C LYS A 266 9.84 -5.01 -3.97
N THR A 267 9.87 -6.00 -3.10
CA THR A 267 10.73 -7.17 -3.22
C THR A 267 9.97 -8.46 -2.97
N ILE A 268 10.47 -9.54 -3.52
CA ILE A 268 9.91 -10.89 -3.30
C ILE A 268 9.92 -11.27 -1.80
N ASP A 269 10.91 -10.81 -1.04
CA ASP A 269 10.98 -11.09 0.40
C ASP A 269 9.90 -10.34 1.18
N GLU A 270 9.58 -9.09 0.78
CA GLU A 270 8.44 -8.36 1.34
C GLU A 270 7.11 -9.07 1.03
N ILE A 271 6.94 -9.59 -0.18
CA ILE A 271 5.76 -10.37 -0.55
C ILE A 271 5.65 -11.62 0.33
N LYS A 272 6.72 -12.41 0.46
CA LYS A 272 6.77 -13.59 1.33
C LYS A 272 6.43 -13.26 2.78
N GLU A 273 6.92 -12.13 3.28
CA GLU A 273 6.62 -11.66 4.63
C GLU A 273 5.12 -11.36 4.79
N LEU A 274 4.53 -10.64 3.83
CA LEU A 274 3.16 -10.13 3.99
C LEU A 274 2.07 -11.14 3.60
N VAL A 275 2.29 -12.04 2.64
CA VAL A 275 1.29 -13.08 2.31
C VAL A 275 1.04 -14.04 3.47
N GLN A 276 2.03 -14.24 4.36
CA GLN A 276 1.86 -15.06 5.57
C GLN A 276 0.83 -14.50 6.57
N VAL A 277 0.41 -13.25 6.37
CA VAL A 277 -0.62 -12.63 7.21
C VAL A 277 -2.02 -13.14 6.85
N MET A 278 -2.22 -13.68 5.63
CA MET A 278 -3.52 -14.21 5.23
C MET A 278 -3.98 -15.31 6.19
N GLY A 279 -5.13 -15.10 6.82
CA GLY A 279 -5.69 -16.03 7.83
C GLY A 279 -5.01 -16.00 9.19
N ALA A 280 -3.92 -15.29 9.38
CA ALA A 280 -3.25 -15.16 10.66
C ALA A 280 -4.04 -14.28 11.63
N LYS A 281 -4.24 -14.74 12.86
CA LYS A 281 -4.92 -13.97 13.91
C LYS A 281 -4.02 -12.86 14.47
N PHE A 282 -4.61 -11.72 14.79
CA PHE A 282 -3.96 -10.68 15.58
C PHE A 282 -3.87 -11.12 17.04
N THR A 283 -2.70 -11.03 17.65
CA THR A 283 -2.40 -11.56 18.98
C THR A 283 -1.85 -10.48 19.92
N GLY A 284 -1.79 -10.77 21.23
CA GLY A 284 -1.12 -9.88 22.20
C GLY A 284 0.39 -9.69 21.92
N ALA A 285 1.03 -10.60 21.19
CA ALA A 285 2.42 -10.39 20.72
C ALA A 285 2.48 -9.34 19.63
N ASP A 286 1.58 -9.39 18.65
CA ASP A 286 1.45 -8.37 17.61
C ASP A 286 1.15 -7.00 18.21
N GLU A 287 0.28 -6.92 19.21
CA GLU A 287 -0.05 -5.67 19.90
C GLU A 287 1.17 -5.07 20.62
N ARG A 288 2.00 -5.89 21.29
CA ARG A 288 3.25 -5.40 21.90
C ARG A 288 4.25 -4.88 20.86
N VAL A 289 4.33 -5.52 19.70
CA VAL A 289 5.14 -5.06 18.56
C VAL A 289 4.63 -3.72 18.08
N LEU A 290 3.31 -3.57 17.84
CA LEU A 290 2.72 -2.33 17.36
C LEU A 290 2.87 -1.18 18.37
N ARG A 291 2.70 -1.42 19.67
CA ARG A 291 2.94 -0.38 20.68
C ARG A 291 4.37 0.16 20.65
N ARG A 292 5.35 -0.70 20.44
CA ARG A 292 6.76 -0.29 20.30
C ARG A 292 7.00 0.46 19.00
N TYR A 293 6.51 -0.07 17.90
CA TYR A 293 6.61 0.55 16.58
C TYR A 293 5.91 1.91 16.56
N SER A 294 4.70 2.01 17.14
CA SER A 294 3.97 3.27 17.28
C SER A 294 4.81 4.37 17.90
N ARG A 295 5.44 4.09 19.07
CA ARG A 295 6.31 5.09 19.75
C ARG A 295 7.50 5.50 18.89
N ALA A 296 8.09 4.55 18.16
CA ALA A 296 9.27 4.82 17.33
C ALA A 296 8.94 5.68 16.11
N ILE A 297 7.75 5.56 15.52
CA ILE A 297 7.33 6.33 14.35
C ILE A 297 6.60 7.65 14.71
N ASP A 298 6.21 7.87 15.95
CA ASP A 298 5.46 9.08 16.37
C ASP A 298 6.09 10.40 15.92
N PRO A 299 7.42 10.58 15.92
CA PRO A 299 8.04 11.82 15.44
C PRO A 299 7.94 12.00 13.91
N TYR A 300 7.66 10.94 13.16
CA TYR A 300 7.75 10.91 11.70
C TYR A 300 6.39 10.80 11.03
N TYR A 301 5.47 10.04 11.61
CA TYR A 301 4.24 9.63 10.96
C TYR A 301 3.11 10.66 11.13
N CYS A 302 2.60 11.17 10.00
CA CYS A 302 1.37 11.96 9.92
C CYS A 302 0.16 11.04 9.71
N ARG A 303 -0.92 11.25 10.49
CA ARG A 303 -2.18 10.49 10.32
C ARG A 303 -3.01 10.91 9.11
N LEU A 304 -2.57 11.93 8.38
CA LEU A 304 -3.23 12.49 7.19
C LEU A 304 -4.67 12.96 7.44
N CYS A 305 -4.99 13.44 8.65
CA CYS A 305 -6.36 13.84 9.02
C CYS A 305 -6.75 15.27 8.59
N GLY A 306 -5.86 16.05 7.97
CA GLY A 306 -6.12 17.41 7.49
C GLY A 306 -6.41 18.48 8.56
N LYS A 307 -6.62 18.12 9.83
CA LYS A 307 -7.07 19.05 10.90
C LYS A 307 -6.14 20.26 11.11
N CYS A 308 -4.83 20.10 10.89
CA CYS A 308 -3.85 21.18 10.99
C CYS A 308 -3.92 22.20 9.84
N GLU A 309 -4.46 21.84 8.70
CA GLU A 309 -4.58 22.70 7.52
C GLU A 309 -5.53 23.86 7.77
N LYS A 310 -6.61 23.62 8.53
CA LYS A 310 -7.57 24.66 8.96
C LYS A 310 -6.92 25.75 9.83
N THR A 311 -5.77 25.47 10.42
CA THR A 311 -5.01 26.44 11.25
C THR A 311 -3.87 27.11 10.47
N CYS A 312 -3.66 26.74 9.20
CA CYS A 312 -2.62 27.33 8.37
C CYS A 312 -3.14 28.57 7.62
N PRO A 313 -2.64 29.79 7.92
CA PRO A 313 -3.14 31.03 7.26
C PRO A 313 -2.77 31.12 5.77
N LYS A 314 -1.87 30.25 5.30
CA LYS A 314 -1.43 30.20 3.89
C LYS A 314 -2.11 29.08 3.11
N GLY A 315 -3.04 28.35 3.71
CA GLY A 315 -3.77 27.27 3.05
C GLY A 315 -2.89 26.12 2.55
N VAL A 316 -1.74 25.87 3.22
CA VAL A 316 -0.83 24.80 2.82
C VAL A 316 -1.46 23.44 3.10
N GLU A 317 -1.46 22.56 2.12
CA GLU A 317 -1.90 21.16 2.21
C GLU A 317 -0.84 20.35 2.99
N ILE A 318 -0.82 20.54 4.32
CA ILE A 318 0.18 19.97 5.22
C ILE A 318 0.17 18.44 5.18
N SER A 319 -0.99 17.82 5.00
CA SER A 319 -1.15 16.37 4.89
C SER A 319 -0.46 15.83 3.63
N VAL A 320 -0.58 16.51 2.50
CA VAL A 320 0.09 16.16 1.23
C VAL A 320 1.61 16.27 1.38
N VAL A 321 2.11 17.37 1.97
CA VAL A 321 3.55 17.53 2.24
C VAL A 321 4.08 16.43 3.17
N ASN A 322 3.32 16.06 4.21
CA ASN A 322 3.72 14.96 5.10
C ASN A 322 3.63 13.59 4.41
N ARG A 323 2.69 13.39 3.48
CA ARG A 323 2.62 12.19 2.62
C ARG A 323 3.86 12.08 1.75
N ALA A 324 4.30 13.17 1.16
CA ALA A 324 5.55 13.22 0.41
C ALA A 324 6.76 12.85 1.27
N LEU A 325 6.87 13.40 2.48
CA LEU A 325 7.92 13.00 3.43
C LEU A 325 7.87 11.51 3.79
N MET A 326 6.69 10.95 3.97
CA MET A 326 6.50 9.53 4.25
C MET A 326 7.04 8.67 3.10
N TYR A 327 6.84 9.07 1.84
CA TYR A 327 7.40 8.37 0.70
C TYR A 327 8.92 8.40 0.69
N ALA A 328 9.54 9.56 1.00
CA ALA A 328 10.99 9.67 1.08
C ALA A 328 11.59 8.90 2.27
N GLU A 329 11.05 9.10 3.47
CA GLU A 329 11.64 8.64 4.72
C GLU A 329 11.23 7.21 5.11
N GLY A 330 9.99 6.84 4.82
CA GLY A 330 9.43 5.53 5.15
C GLY A 330 9.62 4.51 4.04
N TYR A 331 9.18 4.85 2.83
CA TYR A 331 9.29 3.95 1.68
C TYR A 331 10.62 4.05 0.95
N GLY A 332 11.46 5.07 1.23
CA GLY A 332 12.74 5.28 0.55
C GLY A 332 12.58 5.62 -0.93
N ASP A 333 11.46 6.22 -1.32
CA ASP A 333 11.14 6.60 -2.69
C ASP A 333 11.15 8.14 -2.82
N LEU A 334 12.34 8.67 -3.12
CA LEU A 334 12.54 10.12 -3.26
C LEU A 334 11.84 10.67 -4.53
N ALA A 335 11.74 9.86 -5.58
CA ALA A 335 11.13 10.28 -6.83
C ALA A 335 9.62 10.47 -6.66
N LEU A 336 8.93 9.48 -6.07
CA LEU A 336 7.51 9.59 -5.72
C LEU A 336 7.26 10.72 -4.73
N ALA A 337 8.16 10.89 -3.75
CA ALA A 337 8.07 11.98 -2.78
C ALA A 337 8.11 13.36 -3.42
N LYS A 338 8.99 13.60 -4.39
CA LYS A 338 9.08 14.87 -5.13
C LYS A 338 7.83 15.17 -5.94
N VAL A 339 7.32 14.16 -6.67
CA VAL A 339 6.07 14.32 -7.43
C VAL A 339 4.90 14.66 -6.49
N THR A 340 4.77 13.90 -5.38
CA THR A 340 3.72 14.17 -4.39
C THR A 340 3.87 15.55 -3.73
N PHE A 341 5.09 16.01 -3.50
CA PHE A 341 5.33 17.35 -2.94
C PHE A 341 4.89 18.46 -3.91
N GLN A 342 5.04 18.24 -5.22
CA GLN A 342 4.58 19.18 -6.26
C GLN A 342 3.05 19.23 -6.39
N GLU A 343 2.33 18.17 -5.95
CA GLU A 343 0.86 18.18 -5.88
C GLU A 343 0.32 19.20 -4.85
N ALA A 344 1.10 19.51 -3.81
CA ALA A 344 0.72 20.47 -2.78
C ALA A 344 0.81 21.91 -3.34
N SER A 345 -0.31 22.42 -3.84
CA SER A 345 -0.42 23.69 -4.56
C SER A 345 0.10 24.92 -3.81
N ALA A 346 0.00 24.92 -2.48
CA ALA A 346 0.41 26.02 -1.62
C ALA A 346 1.72 25.74 -0.83
N ALA A 347 2.48 24.69 -1.18
CA ALA A 347 3.71 24.33 -0.42
C ALA A 347 4.75 25.47 -0.42
N SER A 348 4.81 26.29 -1.46
CA SER A 348 5.62 27.52 -1.55
C SER A 348 5.26 28.56 -0.48
N GLY A 349 4.00 28.62 -0.03
CA GLY A 349 3.54 29.54 1.00
C GLY A 349 4.24 29.37 2.36
N CYS A 350 4.78 28.19 2.66
CA CYS A 350 5.60 27.95 3.84
C CYS A 350 6.93 28.73 3.84
N LEU A 351 7.37 29.27 2.69
CA LEU A 351 8.58 30.06 2.55
C LEU A 351 8.44 31.44 3.16
N GLU A 352 7.24 31.97 3.21
CA GLU A 352 6.92 33.34 3.59
C GLU A 352 6.62 33.48 5.08
N CYS A 353 6.38 32.39 5.80
CA CYS A 353 6.08 32.43 7.21
C CYS A 353 7.34 32.61 8.06
N LYS A 354 7.37 33.62 8.91
CA LYS A 354 8.41 33.80 9.93
C LYS A 354 8.33 32.71 10.99
N GLU A 355 7.10 32.39 11.45
CA GLU A 355 6.80 31.32 12.39
C GLU A 355 5.62 30.49 11.88
N CYS A 356 5.68 29.18 12.10
CA CYS A 356 4.60 28.28 11.77
C CYS A 356 3.58 28.27 12.92
N VAL A 357 2.35 28.66 12.64
CA VAL A 357 1.22 28.65 13.58
C VAL A 357 0.35 27.41 13.47
N ALA A 358 0.56 26.60 12.44
CA ALA A 358 -0.20 25.37 12.25
C ALA A 358 0.06 24.38 13.39
N GLN A 359 -1.03 23.81 13.93
CA GLN A 359 -0.96 22.92 15.09
C GLN A 359 -1.50 21.53 14.73
N CYS A 360 -0.74 20.50 15.09
CA CYS A 360 -1.16 19.12 14.93
C CYS A 360 -1.87 18.62 16.19
N VAL A 361 -3.13 18.17 16.05
CA VAL A 361 -3.90 17.58 17.16
C VAL A 361 -3.29 16.30 17.73
N ASN A 362 -2.36 15.67 16.97
CA ASN A 362 -1.66 14.45 17.35
C ASN A 362 -0.20 14.72 17.79
N GLY A 363 0.18 15.99 18.03
CA GLY A 363 1.49 16.36 18.54
C GLY A 363 2.65 16.35 17.54
N LEU A 364 2.39 16.17 16.22
CA LEU A 364 3.44 16.23 15.21
C LEU A 364 3.98 17.68 15.10
N LYS A 365 5.28 17.84 15.07
CA LYS A 365 5.95 19.15 14.96
C LYS A 365 5.90 19.67 13.53
N ILE A 366 4.79 20.32 13.15
CA ILE A 366 4.53 20.77 11.77
C ILE A 366 5.68 21.63 11.23
N ALA A 367 6.13 22.65 11.96
CA ALA A 367 7.23 23.53 11.53
C ALA A 367 8.50 22.76 11.13
N GLU A 368 8.87 21.73 11.92
CA GLU A 368 10.04 20.90 11.62
C GLU A 368 9.84 20.07 10.37
N LYS A 369 8.63 19.47 10.20
CA LYS A 369 8.28 18.67 9.03
C LYS A 369 8.27 19.51 7.76
N MET A 370 7.72 20.72 7.79
CA MET A 370 7.71 21.61 6.62
C MET A 370 9.13 22.05 6.24
N ARG A 371 9.97 22.41 7.20
CA ARG A 371 11.39 22.72 6.93
C ARG A 371 12.15 21.52 6.35
N ARG A 372 11.88 20.32 6.86
CA ARG A 372 12.49 19.08 6.38
C ARG A 372 12.07 18.74 4.96
N ALA A 373 10.76 18.84 4.66
CA ALA A 373 10.23 18.60 3.33
C ALA A 373 10.89 19.50 2.29
N ARG A 374 11.01 20.78 2.59
CA ARG A 374 11.67 21.74 1.72
C ARG A 374 13.13 21.41 1.44
N ARG A 375 13.91 21.02 2.47
CA ARG A 375 15.32 20.65 2.27
C ARG A 375 15.49 19.37 1.45
N LEU A 376 14.52 18.47 1.49
CA LEU A 376 14.64 17.15 0.88
C LEU A 376 13.97 17.07 -0.50
N LEU A 377 12.88 17.84 -0.72
CA LEU A 377 11.97 17.62 -1.85
C LEU A 377 11.87 18.84 -2.81
N ALA A 378 12.20 20.04 -2.34
CA ALA A 378 12.22 21.25 -3.19
C ALA A 378 13.44 21.33 -4.10
#